data_c8e8fb1b9a564cacf3ad0156341660d6
#
_entry.id   c8e8fb1b9a564cacf3ad0156341660d6
#
_cell.length_a   1.000
_cell.length_b   1.000
_cell.length_c   1.000
_cell.angle_alpha   90.00
_cell.angle_beta   90.00
_cell.angle_gamma   90.00
#
_symmetry.space_group_name_H-M   'P 1'
#
loop_
_entity.id
_entity.type
_entity.pdbx_description
1 polymer ?
#
loop_
_entity_poly.entity_id
_entity_poly.type
_entity_poly.pdbx_seq_one_letter_code
_entity_poly.pdbx_strand_id
1 'polypeptide(L)'
;MTNSISLSRRGFLISSGAAGLTISFLAGCAGADDNTPAAADLPPNPEVNAWVHIGRDDVVTIRIARSEMGQGTLTGLAQLVAEELEADWDKVVTEYPTPGENLARDRVWRDFSTGGSQGIRSSHQYVREGAAAARIMMVQAAANEWGVSVGECSVSKGVITHGPSGNELTFGAVAEA
;
A
#
# COMPACT_ATOMS: atom_id res chain seq x y z
N MET A 1 16.31 -26.13 20.99
CA MET A 1 15.32 -26.38 19.94
C MET A 1 14.77 -25.01 19.55
N THR A 2 15.35 -24.41 18.55
CA THR A 2 14.95 -23.09 18.01
C THR A 2 13.79 -23.31 17.04
N ASN A 3 12.58 -22.94 17.47
CA ASN A 3 11.42 -22.92 16.58
C ASN A 3 11.58 -21.76 15.61
N SER A 4 11.97 -22.04 14.38
CA SER A 4 11.91 -21.06 13.30
C SER A 4 10.45 -20.89 12.89
N ILE A 5 9.86 -19.74 13.22
CA ILE A 5 8.54 -19.35 12.73
C ILE A 5 8.74 -18.94 11.28
N SER A 6 8.36 -19.79 10.34
CA SER A 6 8.27 -19.41 8.94
C SER A 6 6.98 -18.60 8.75
N LEU A 7 7.10 -17.29 8.75
CA LEU A 7 6.01 -16.42 8.35
C LEU A 7 5.85 -16.53 6.83
N SER A 8 4.67 -16.90 6.35
CA SER A 8 4.33 -16.78 4.94
C SER A 8 4.32 -15.29 4.56
N ARG A 9 4.58 -14.97 3.27
CA ARG A 9 4.56 -13.59 2.74
C ARG A 9 3.28 -12.84 3.13
N ARG A 10 2.15 -13.54 3.16
CA ARG A 10 0.86 -13.07 3.64
C ARG A 10 0.85 -12.77 5.14
N GLY A 11 1.45 -13.63 5.96
CA GLY A 11 1.56 -13.43 7.38
C GLY A 11 2.42 -12.21 7.73
N PHE A 12 3.42 -11.88 6.90
CA PHE A 12 4.24 -10.68 7.07
C PHE A 12 3.46 -9.39 6.78
N LEU A 13 2.72 -9.33 5.68
CA LEU A 13 1.88 -8.16 5.35
C LEU A 13 0.79 -7.92 6.41
N ILE A 14 0.29 -8.97 7.05
CA ILE A 14 -0.68 -8.90 8.16
C ILE A 14 0.01 -8.49 9.47
N SER A 15 1.24 -8.93 9.75
CA SER A 15 1.91 -8.70 11.03
C SER A 15 2.67 -7.38 11.11
N SER A 16 3.13 -6.81 9.99
CA SER A 16 3.80 -5.51 10.00
C SER A 16 2.86 -4.31 10.21
N GLY A 17 1.55 -4.53 10.16
CA GLY A 17 0.53 -3.52 10.49
C GLY A 17 0.41 -3.16 11.98
N ALA A 18 1.15 -3.82 12.89
CA ALA A 18 1.00 -3.65 14.34
C ALA A 18 1.82 -2.49 14.94
N ALA A 19 2.64 -1.80 14.16
CA ALA A 19 3.46 -0.70 14.65
C ALA A 19 3.03 0.64 14.05
N GLY A 20 1.92 1.19 14.51
CA GLY A 20 1.63 2.63 14.41
C GLY A 20 0.84 3.13 13.21
N LEU A 21 0.55 2.33 12.19
CA LEU A 21 -0.50 2.60 11.21
C LEU A 21 -1.62 1.61 11.44
N THR A 22 -2.80 2.09 11.80
CA THR A 22 -3.98 1.23 11.97
C THR A 22 -4.42 0.69 10.61
N ILE A 23 -3.80 -0.39 10.18
CA ILE A 23 -4.40 -1.26 9.18
C ILE A 23 -5.40 -2.09 9.98
N SER A 24 -6.67 -1.72 9.91
CA SER A 24 -7.74 -2.47 10.55
C SER A 24 -7.94 -3.76 9.79
N PHE A 25 -7.14 -4.78 10.12
CA PHE A 25 -7.53 -6.14 9.82
C PHE A 25 -8.40 -6.65 10.97
N LEU A 26 -9.54 -7.21 10.63
CA LEU A 26 -10.34 -8.01 11.53
C LEU A 26 -9.44 -9.04 12.23
N ALA A 27 -9.03 -8.75 13.46
CA ALA A 27 -8.60 -9.77 14.38
C ALA A 27 -9.84 -10.56 14.77
N GLY A 28 -10.29 -11.44 13.90
CA GLY A 28 -11.19 -12.52 14.25
C GLY A 28 -10.44 -13.41 15.24
N CYS A 29 -11.02 -13.63 16.41
CA CYS A 29 -10.53 -14.55 17.41
C CYS A 29 -10.13 -15.88 16.78
N ALA A 30 -8.93 -16.33 17.11
CA ALA A 30 -8.36 -17.58 16.65
C ALA A 30 -9.21 -18.77 17.14
N GLY A 31 -10.06 -19.28 16.27
CA GLY A 31 -10.34 -20.69 16.16
C GLY A 31 -9.45 -21.22 15.07
N ALA A 32 -8.68 -22.26 15.37
CA ALA A 32 -7.88 -22.96 14.36
C ALA A 32 -8.84 -23.75 13.47
N ASP A 33 -9.42 -23.09 12.48
CA ASP A 33 -10.11 -23.73 11.38
C ASP A 33 -9.27 -23.56 10.13
N ASP A 34 -8.96 -24.67 9.48
CA ASP A 34 -8.21 -24.83 8.22
C ASP A 34 -8.91 -24.16 7.01
N ASN A 35 -9.52 -23.00 7.21
CA ASN A 35 -10.22 -22.25 6.19
C ASN A 35 -9.35 -21.09 5.71
N THR A 36 -8.12 -21.39 5.28
CA THR A 36 -7.34 -20.43 4.51
C THR A 36 -8.06 -20.23 3.17
N PRO A 37 -8.57 -19.03 2.86
CA PRO A 37 -9.21 -18.81 1.57
C PRO A 37 -8.27 -19.21 0.45
N ALA A 38 -8.77 -19.97 -0.52
CA ALA A 38 -8.01 -20.34 -1.70
C ALA A 38 -7.56 -19.05 -2.43
N ALA A 39 -6.45 -19.11 -3.13
CA ALA A 39 -5.92 -17.94 -3.87
C ALA A 39 -6.93 -17.34 -4.87
N ALA A 40 -7.96 -18.12 -5.26
CA ALA A 40 -9.07 -17.71 -6.12
C ALA A 40 -10.09 -16.77 -5.41
N ASP A 41 -10.12 -16.74 -4.08
CA ASP A 41 -11.07 -15.94 -3.29
C ASP A 41 -10.53 -14.56 -2.91
N LEU A 42 -9.31 -14.24 -3.34
CA LEU A 42 -8.74 -12.92 -3.13
C LEU A 42 -9.31 -11.93 -4.13
N PRO A 43 -9.56 -10.67 -3.69
CA PRO A 43 -9.85 -9.63 -4.66
C PRO A 43 -8.76 -9.61 -5.73
N PRO A 44 -9.13 -9.37 -7.00
CA PRO A 44 -8.22 -9.46 -8.15
C PRO A 44 -6.98 -8.56 -8.04
N ASN A 45 -7.04 -7.59 -7.13
CA ASN A 45 -5.98 -6.64 -6.87
C ASN A 45 -5.81 -6.45 -5.37
N PRO A 46 -4.73 -6.94 -4.76
CA PRO A 46 -4.51 -6.80 -3.32
C PRO A 46 -4.26 -5.34 -2.95
N GLU A 47 -4.95 -4.89 -1.93
CA GLU A 47 -4.77 -3.56 -1.36
C GLU A 47 -3.49 -3.53 -0.52
N VAL A 48 -2.54 -2.64 -0.86
CA VAL A 48 -1.30 -2.50 -0.09
C VAL A 48 -1.57 -1.79 1.24
N ASN A 49 -2.37 -0.72 1.18
CA ASN A 49 -2.93 -0.05 2.37
C ASN A 49 -4.21 0.72 1.98
N ALA A 50 -4.80 1.43 2.93
CA ALA A 50 -6.04 2.17 2.68
C ALA A 50 -5.94 3.25 1.58
N TRP A 51 -4.74 3.74 1.28
CA TRP A 51 -4.48 4.84 0.36
C TRP A 51 -3.97 4.39 -1.00
N VAL A 52 -3.30 3.25 -1.04
CA VAL A 52 -2.61 2.75 -2.22
C VAL A 52 -3.05 1.32 -2.51
N HIS A 53 -3.47 1.11 -3.72
CA HIS A 53 -3.80 -0.17 -4.29
C HIS A 53 -2.93 -0.39 -5.53
N ILE A 54 -2.30 -1.53 -5.67
CA ILE A 54 -1.41 -1.84 -6.79
C ILE A 54 -1.94 -3.08 -7.51
N GLY A 55 -2.27 -2.89 -8.79
CA GLY A 55 -2.72 -3.97 -9.67
C GLY A 55 -1.57 -4.85 -10.14
N ARG A 56 -1.89 -6.06 -10.59
CA ARG A 56 -0.94 -6.99 -11.24
C ARG A 56 -0.33 -6.43 -12.52
N ASP A 57 -1.02 -5.47 -13.13
CA ASP A 57 -0.61 -4.72 -14.31
C ASP A 57 0.28 -3.51 -13.99
N ASP A 58 0.74 -3.42 -12.72
CA ASP A 58 1.50 -2.30 -12.17
C ASP A 58 0.75 -0.97 -12.08
N VAL A 59 -0.55 -0.95 -12.32
CA VAL A 59 -1.36 0.25 -12.15
C VAL A 59 -1.45 0.57 -10.66
N VAL A 60 -1.06 1.79 -10.30
CA VAL A 60 -1.09 2.31 -8.94
C VAL A 60 -2.33 3.18 -8.79
N THR A 61 -3.34 2.67 -8.08
CA THR A 61 -4.56 3.41 -7.76
C THR A 61 -4.40 4.14 -6.44
N ILE A 62 -4.50 5.46 -6.46
CA ILE A 62 -4.36 6.32 -5.28
C ILE A 62 -5.73 6.83 -4.86
N ARG A 63 -6.13 6.54 -3.62
CA ARG A 63 -7.39 6.97 -3.04
C ARG A 63 -7.27 8.35 -2.44
N ILE A 64 -8.01 9.30 -2.99
CA ILE A 64 -7.98 10.70 -2.59
C ILE A 64 -9.31 11.07 -1.92
N ALA A 65 -9.26 11.39 -0.64
CA ALA A 65 -10.44 11.76 0.15
C ALA A 65 -10.79 13.27 0.09
N ARG A 66 -10.24 14.00 -0.87
CA ARG A 66 -10.45 15.45 -1.05
C ARG A 66 -11.00 15.73 -2.43
N SER A 67 -12.18 16.34 -2.50
CA SER A 67 -12.84 16.61 -3.76
C SER A 67 -12.07 17.63 -4.61
N GLU A 68 -11.99 17.34 -5.90
CA GLU A 68 -11.50 18.27 -6.90
C GLU A 68 -12.63 19.24 -7.33
N MET A 69 -12.33 20.52 -7.37
CA MET A 69 -13.22 21.60 -7.77
C MET A 69 -12.52 22.57 -8.75
N GLY A 70 -11.45 22.10 -9.40
CA GLY A 70 -10.58 22.91 -10.26
C GLY A 70 -9.36 23.50 -9.55
N GLN A 71 -9.12 23.15 -8.25
CA GLN A 71 -8.00 23.65 -7.46
C GLN A 71 -6.76 22.75 -7.51
N GLY A 72 -6.80 21.63 -8.23
CA GLY A 72 -5.65 20.74 -8.44
C GLY A 72 -5.32 19.81 -7.26
N THR A 73 -6.20 19.68 -6.27
CA THR A 73 -5.98 18.81 -5.10
C THR A 73 -5.84 17.36 -5.48
N LEU A 74 -6.65 16.87 -6.43
CA LEU A 74 -6.61 15.49 -6.90
C LEU A 74 -5.22 15.14 -7.45
N THR A 75 -4.72 15.94 -8.38
CA THR A 75 -3.41 15.75 -9.00
C THR A 75 -2.30 15.97 -7.98
N GLY A 76 -2.37 17.04 -7.18
CA GLY A 76 -1.31 17.38 -6.22
C GLY A 76 -1.12 16.31 -5.13
N LEU A 77 -2.20 15.74 -4.60
CA LEU A 77 -2.09 14.65 -3.61
C LEU A 77 -1.60 13.36 -4.27
N ALA A 78 -2.04 13.06 -5.49
CA ALA A 78 -1.55 11.89 -6.22
C ALA A 78 -0.04 11.99 -6.51
N GLN A 79 0.46 13.18 -6.87
CA GLN A 79 1.89 13.41 -7.07
C GLN A 79 2.70 13.19 -5.79
N LEU A 80 2.21 13.67 -4.64
CA LEU A 80 2.88 13.44 -3.36
C LEU A 80 2.98 11.95 -3.00
N VAL A 81 1.93 11.18 -3.28
CA VAL A 81 1.92 9.74 -3.06
C VAL A 81 2.87 9.03 -4.03
N ALA A 82 2.79 9.35 -5.33
CA ALA A 82 3.62 8.75 -6.35
C ALA A 82 5.12 9.00 -6.13
N GLU A 83 5.48 10.20 -5.67
CA GLU A 83 6.85 10.58 -5.34
C GLU A 83 7.40 9.75 -4.18
N GLU A 84 6.66 9.65 -3.07
CA GLU A 84 7.10 8.88 -1.92
C GLU A 84 7.12 7.36 -2.17
N LEU A 85 6.22 6.89 -3.02
CA LEU A 85 6.15 5.49 -3.44
C LEU A 85 7.23 5.15 -4.47
N GLU A 86 7.78 6.15 -5.16
CA GLU A 86 8.64 6.01 -6.34
C GLU A 86 7.93 5.25 -7.48
N ALA A 87 6.64 5.54 -7.67
CA ALA A 87 5.81 4.93 -8.69
C ALA A 87 6.11 5.52 -10.09
N ASP A 88 5.81 4.74 -11.12
CA ASP A 88 5.75 5.27 -12.48
C ASP A 88 4.49 6.13 -12.63
N TRP A 89 4.68 7.44 -12.85
CA TRP A 89 3.56 8.38 -12.99
C TRP A 89 2.60 8.02 -14.12
N ASP A 90 3.09 7.43 -15.20
CA ASP A 90 2.27 7.03 -16.33
C ASP A 90 1.32 5.86 -16.01
N LYS A 91 1.57 5.17 -14.90
CA LYS A 91 0.75 4.08 -14.36
C LYS A 91 -0.11 4.49 -13.15
N VAL A 92 -0.12 5.77 -12.79
CA VAL A 92 -0.90 6.27 -11.65
C VAL A 92 -2.32 6.63 -12.09
N VAL A 93 -3.29 6.12 -11.36
CA VAL A 93 -4.69 6.51 -11.45
C VAL A 93 -5.22 6.93 -10.08
N THR A 94 -6.28 7.70 -10.05
CA THR A 94 -6.89 8.18 -8.82
C THR A 94 -8.34 7.73 -8.71
N GLU A 95 -8.78 7.43 -7.48
CA GLU A 95 -10.18 7.18 -7.19
C GLU A 95 -10.62 7.91 -5.92
N TYR A 96 -11.92 8.16 -5.80
CA TYR A 96 -12.52 8.67 -4.58
C TYR A 96 -13.09 7.52 -3.77
N PRO A 97 -12.65 7.32 -2.51
CA PRO A 97 -13.36 6.42 -1.60
C PRO A 97 -14.74 6.99 -1.30
N THR A 98 -15.71 6.11 -1.11
CA THR A 98 -17.06 6.54 -0.75
C THR A 98 -17.20 6.83 0.74
N PRO A 99 -18.15 7.69 1.16
CA PRO A 99 -18.44 7.89 2.58
C PRO A 99 -18.85 6.58 3.30
N GLY A 100 -19.54 5.67 2.61
CA GLY A 100 -19.93 4.36 3.14
C GLY A 100 -18.72 3.48 3.44
N GLU A 101 -17.77 3.39 2.51
CA GLU A 101 -16.50 2.67 2.71
C GLU A 101 -15.70 3.28 3.86
N ASN A 102 -15.65 4.62 3.95
CA ASN A 102 -14.95 5.28 5.04
C ASN A 102 -15.53 4.93 6.41
N LEU A 103 -16.86 4.91 6.52
CA LEU A 103 -17.52 4.50 7.77
C LEU A 103 -17.27 3.03 8.08
N ALA A 104 -17.37 2.14 7.11
CA ALA A 104 -17.11 0.71 7.29
C ALA A 104 -15.66 0.39 7.69
N ARG A 105 -14.73 1.31 7.43
CA ARG A 105 -13.30 1.20 7.73
C ARG A 105 -12.85 2.16 8.85
N ASP A 106 -13.73 2.43 9.84
CA ASP A 106 -13.45 3.27 11.01
C ASP A 106 -12.90 4.67 10.65
N ARG A 107 -13.39 5.23 9.54
CA ARG A 107 -12.99 6.55 9.02
C ARG A 107 -11.48 6.65 8.73
N VAL A 108 -10.89 5.61 8.17
CA VAL A 108 -9.46 5.56 7.81
C VAL A 108 -9.03 6.74 6.94
N TRP A 109 -9.92 7.25 6.06
CA TRP A 109 -9.67 8.43 5.24
C TRP A 109 -10.06 9.76 5.92
N ARG A 110 -10.42 9.71 7.21
CA ARG A 110 -10.80 10.88 8.03
C ARG A 110 -12.07 11.57 7.49
N ASP A 111 -12.06 12.92 7.44
CA ASP A 111 -13.15 13.68 6.84
C ASP A 111 -12.88 13.95 5.35
N PHE A 112 -13.95 14.11 4.58
CA PHE A 112 -13.92 14.41 3.15
C PHE A 112 -14.06 15.91 2.85
N SER A 113 -13.89 16.76 3.87
CA SER A 113 -13.98 18.19 3.75
C SER A 113 -12.89 18.77 2.87
N THR A 114 -13.27 19.63 1.95
CA THR A 114 -12.33 20.33 1.02
C THR A 114 -12.24 21.83 1.32
N GLY A 115 -13.07 22.36 2.21
CA GLY A 115 -13.13 23.79 2.54
C GLY A 115 -11.88 24.33 3.23
N GLY A 116 -11.76 25.67 3.30
CA GLY A 116 -10.72 26.39 4.02
C GLY A 116 -9.29 26.18 3.50
N SER A 117 -9.13 25.87 2.22
CA SER A 117 -7.82 25.56 1.59
C SER A 117 -7.08 24.42 2.27
N GLN A 118 -7.80 23.45 2.81
CA GLN A 118 -7.20 22.37 3.60
C GLN A 118 -6.86 21.12 2.77
N GLY A 119 -7.25 21.04 1.51
CA GLY A 119 -7.06 19.87 0.68
C GLY A 119 -5.63 19.32 0.73
N ILE A 120 -4.65 20.08 0.28
CA ILE A 120 -3.22 19.71 0.36
C ILE A 120 -2.68 19.92 1.78
N ARG A 121 -2.90 21.10 2.35
CA ARG A 121 -2.29 21.50 3.63
C ARG A 121 -2.55 20.52 4.79
N SER A 122 -3.75 19.98 4.89
CA SER A 122 -4.09 19.02 5.96
C SER A 122 -3.82 17.58 5.58
N SER A 123 -3.52 17.30 4.31
CA SER A 123 -3.41 15.93 3.81
C SER A 123 -1.99 15.53 3.45
N HIS A 124 -1.12 16.48 3.08
CA HIS A 124 0.21 16.19 2.53
C HIS A 124 1.05 15.25 3.41
N GLN A 125 0.99 15.40 4.72
CA GLN A 125 1.79 14.58 5.62
C GLN A 125 1.31 13.14 5.63
N TYR A 126 0.03 12.90 5.91
CA TYR A 126 -0.45 11.52 6.07
C TYR A 126 -0.50 10.74 4.76
N VAL A 127 -0.70 11.39 3.60
CA VAL A 127 -0.64 10.67 2.32
C VAL A 127 0.80 10.28 1.99
N ARG A 128 1.79 11.11 2.30
CA ARG A 128 3.20 10.79 2.14
C ARG A 128 3.64 9.67 3.07
N GLU A 129 3.26 9.73 4.34
CA GLU A 129 3.54 8.68 5.32
C GLU A 129 2.94 7.34 4.87
N GLY A 130 1.70 7.34 4.36
CA GLY A 130 1.05 6.17 3.80
C GLY A 130 1.77 5.59 2.58
N ALA A 131 2.23 6.46 1.67
CA ALA A 131 2.99 6.06 0.49
C ALA A 131 4.37 5.51 0.84
N ALA A 132 5.09 6.17 1.74
CA ALA A 132 6.39 5.70 2.23
C ALA A 132 6.28 4.33 2.93
N ALA A 133 5.23 4.14 3.75
CA ALA A 133 4.96 2.84 4.37
C ALA A 133 4.69 1.75 3.32
N ALA A 134 3.89 2.06 2.29
CA ALA A 134 3.64 1.14 1.19
C ALA A 134 4.94 0.75 0.47
N ARG A 135 5.80 1.73 0.13
CA ARG A 135 7.10 1.46 -0.48
C ARG A 135 7.97 0.55 0.38
N ILE A 136 8.07 0.83 1.67
CA ILE A 136 8.85 -0.01 2.60
C ILE A 136 8.33 -1.44 2.60
N MET A 137 7.02 -1.63 2.62
CA MET A 137 6.40 -2.96 2.58
C MET A 137 6.73 -3.71 1.29
N MET A 138 6.65 -3.04 0.15
CA MET A 138 6.95 -3.63 -1.17
C MET A 138 8.42 -4.03 -1.28
N VAL A 139 9.34 -3.15 -0.87
CA VAL A 139 10.78 -3.44 -0.86
C VAL A 139 11.11 -4.59 0.09
N GLN A 140 10.50 -4.61 1.27
CA GLN A 140 10.70 -5.72 2.22
C GLN A 140 10.20 -7.05 1.66
N ALA A 141 9.05 -7.05 0.97
CA ALA A 141 8.51 -8.26 0.35
C ALA A 141 9.45 -8.79 -0.74
N ALA A 142 9.94 -7.94 -1.63
CA ALA A 142 10.92 -8.32 -2.64
C ALA A 142 12.24 -8.83 -2.05
N ALA A 143 12.77 -8.15 -1.04
CA ALA A 143 13.98 -8.57 -0.34
C ALA A 143 13.82 -9.95 0.32
N ASN A 144 12.66 -10.20 0.93
CA ASN A 144 12.34 -11.50 1.53
C ASN A 144 12.23 -12.60 0.46
N GLU A 145 11.67 -12.28 -0.70
CA GLU A 145 11.58 -13.23 -1.82
C GLU A 145 12.96 -13.67 -2.29
N TRP A 146 13.88 -12.71 -2.40
CA TRP A 146 15.25 -12.98 -2.84
C TRP A 146 16.17 -13.48 -1.73
N GLY A 147 15.76 -13.39 -0.46
CA GLY A 147 16.58 -13.73 0.70
C GLY A 147 17.77 -12.79 0.89
N VAL A 148 17.59 -11.50 0.59
CA VAL A 148 18.64 -10.46 0.63
C VAL A 148 18.32 -9.37 1.65
N SER A 149 19.29 -8.48 1.90
CA SER A 149 19.09 -7.33 2.78
C SER A 149 18.25 -6.25 2.06
N VAL A 150 17.28 -5.67 2.77
CA VAL A 150 16.49 -4.51 2.28
C VAL A 150 17.38 -3.33 1.88
N GLY A 151 18.52 -3.14 2.60
CA GLY A 151 19.46 -2.06 2.30
C GLY A 151 20.21 -2.20 0.97
N GLU A 152 20.12 -3.36 0.33
CA GLU A 152 20.70 -3.63 -0.99
C GLU A 152 19.68 -3.44 -2.13
N CYS A 153 18.43 -3.13 -1.77
CA CYS A 153 17.33 -2.92 -2.70
C CYS A 153 17.04 -1.43 -2.88
N SER A 154 16.74 -1.06 -4.11
CA SER A 154 16.31 0.30 -4.49
C SER A 154 15.01 0.22 -5.29
N VAL A 155 14.29 1.34 -5.37
CA VAL A 155 13.07 1.47 -6.18
C VAL A 155 13.27 2.57 -7.20
N SER A 156 12.74 2.37 -8.38
CA SER A 156 12.59 3.42 -9.39
C SER A 156 11.43 3.08 -10.31
N LYS A 157 10.51 4.01 -10.50
CA LYS A 157 9.35 3.86 -11.40
C LYS A 157 8.56 2.56 -11.15
N GLY A 158 8.35 2.21 -9.88
CA GLY A 158 7.60 1.01 -9.52
C GLY A 158 8.33 -0.31 -9.75
N VAL A 159 9.63 -0.27 -10.01
CA VAL A 159 10.51 -1.45 -10.14
C VAL A 159 11.46 -1.48 -8.95
N ILE A 160 11.50 -2.60 -8.25
CA ILE A 160 12.43 -2.87 -7.17
C ILE A 160 13.61 -3.63 -7.74
N THR A 161 14.83 -3.15 -7.49
CA THR A 161 16.08 -3.74 -8.00
C THR A 161 16.98 -4.09 -6.82
N HIS A 162 17.50 -5.32 -6.80
CA HIS A 162 18.60 -5.71 -5.90
C HIS A 162 19.94 -5.43 -6.57
N GLY A 163 20.66 -4.42 -6.05
CA GLY A 163 21.89 -3.92 -6.66
C GLY A 163 22.96 -4.98 -6.96
N PRO A 164 23.35 -5.85 -5.98
CA PRO A 164 24.42 -6.82 -6.19
C PRO A 164 24.11 -7.91 -7.23
N SER A 165 22.86 -8.40 -7.32
CA SER A 165 22.48 -9.46 -8.27
C SER A 165 21.89 -8.95 -9.57
N GLY A 166 21.37 -7.70 -9.58
CA GLY A 166 20.61 -7.18 -10.70
C GLY A 166 19.20 -7.78 -10.83
N ASN A 167 18.71 -8.50 -9.83
CA ASN A 167 17.33 -9.00 -9.82
C ASN A 167 16.34 -7.84 -9.76
N GLU A 168 15.22 -7.96 -10.49
CA GLU A 168 14.18 -6.95 -10.54
C GLU A 168 12.80 -7.58 -10.33
N LEU A 169 11.92 -6.85 -9.64
CA LEU A 169 10.50 -7.14 -9.52
C LEU A 169 9.71 -5.85 -9.65
N THR A 170 8.63 -5.89 -10.41
CA THR A 170 7.68 -4.77 -10.45
C THR A 170 6.80 -4.78 -9.20
N PHE A 171 6.19 -3.66 -8.88
CA PHE A 171 5.23 -3.58 -7.78
C PHE A 171 4.07 -4.57 -7.95
N GLY A 172 3.55 -4.73 -9.17
CA GLY A 172 2.49 -5.68 -9.48
C GLY A 172 2.91 -7.12 -9.22
N ALA A 173 4.14 -7.50 -9.59
CA ALA A 173 4.68 -8.83 -9.33
C ALA A 173 4.83 -9.10 -7.83
N VAL A 174 5.27 -8.11 -7.05
CA VAL A 174 5.38 -8.22 -5.58
C VAL A 174 4.02 -8.29 -4.91
N ALA A 175 3.05 -7.53 -5.40
CA ALA A 175 1.68 -7.53 -4.86
C ALA A 175 0.97 -8.87 -5.08
N GLU A 176 1.34 -9.65 -6.11
CA GLU A 176 0.80 -10.98 -6.39
C GLU A 176 1.42 -12.08 -5.52
N ALA A 177 2.67 -11.88 -5.08
CA ALA A 177 3.45 -12.87 -4.31
C ALA A 177 3.04 -12.92 -2.84
#